data_1ff42475017767a3443b7d4541947142
#
_entry.id   1ff42475017767a3443b7d4541947142
#
_cell.length_a   1.000
_cell.length_b   1.000
_cell.length_c   1.000
_cell.angle_alpha   90.00
_cell.angle_beta   90.00
_cell.angle_gamma   90.00
#
_symmetry.space_group_name_H-M   'P 1'
#
loop_
_entity.id
_entity.type
_entity.pdbx_description
1 polymer ?
#
loop_
_entity_poly.entity_id
_entity_poly.type
_entity_poly.pdbx_seq_one_letter_code
_entity_poly.pdbx_strand_id
1 'polypeptide(L)'
;TEKETTAPIPSVAPDGEQPSALARTDSITAFEELHKRFGKIQTMTMPELMETRFRVRPAVIDGLLPAGTYLLAGAPKIGKSFLVLQMAYQVSIGEPFLGFSSRQGTVLYLALEDTCERLQKRLSQMTEQDSERLILSVFSETLDEGLTERLSDFWSEHADTVLIIIDTLQRVRSRTPDNGSYAADYDTLARLKEFSDTYGVTVLVVHHTRKEGAEDVFNTISGTNGLMGAADGALILYKDRRMDSDAVLEAVGRDQQQLRLHISFDTTHLCWALVEVETGRLKEPPNPLVELVSRLVNEENPSWSGTATELAQCLSEMDNSRSFTPNWIVRMLNAQQDALLRKYDIHYVSYRTKEGKTLSLRWDGVR
;
A
#
# COMPACT_ATOMS: atom_id res chain seq x y z
N THR A 1 -18.25 40.90 -27.42
CA THR A 1 -18.33 41.05 -25.96
C THR A 1 -19.16 39.92 -25.38
N GLU A 2 -18.53 38.77 -25.17
CA GLU A 2 -19.10 37.63 -24.44
C GLU A 2 -18.41 37.56 -23.08
N LYS A 3 -19.22 37.56 -22.04
CA LYS A 3 -18.77 37.43 -20.66
C LYS A 3 -18.56 35.95 -20.32
N GLU A 4 -17.36 35.62 -19.97
CA GLU A 4 -17.05 34.31 -19.32
C GLU A 4 -17.67 34.29 -17.92
N THR A 5 -18.56 33.32 -17.71
CA THR A 5 -19.17 33.05 -16.41
C THR A 5 -18.37 31.92 -15.77
N THR A 6 -17.54 32.26 -14.80
CA THR A 6 -16.86 31.32 -13.91
C THR A 6 -17.88 30.71 -12.95
N ALA A 7 -18.05 29.39 -12.99
CA ALA A 7 -18.88 28.64 -12.04
C ALA A 7 -18.17 28.53 -10.68
N PRO A 8 -18.87 28.64 -9.55
CA PRO A 8 -18.29 28.63 -8.22
C PRO A 8 -17.96 27.20 -7.77
N ILE A 9 -16.81 27.06 -7.10
CA ILE A 9 -16.38 25.87 -6.38
C ILE A 9 -17.30 25.67 -5.17
N PRO A 10 -17.85 24.47 -4.91
CA PRO A 10 -18.74 24.25 -3.77
C PRO A 10 -17.99 24.35 -2.44
N SER A 11 -18.55 25.16 -1.54
CA SER A 11 -18.09 25.35 -0.17
C SER A 11 -18.35 24.10 0.69
N VAL A 12 -17.37 23.70 1.48
CA VAL A 12 -17.48 22.64 2.48
C VAL A 12 -18.27 23.17 3.68
N ALA A 13 -19.35 22.49 4.05
CA ALA A 13 -20.15 22.76 5.25
C ALA A 13 -19.43 22.31 6.53
N PRO A 14 -19.63 23.01 7.65
CA PRO A 14 -19.16 22.55 8.96
C PRO A 14 -20.23 21.66 9.57
N ASP A 15 -19.87 20.46 9.95
CA ASP A 15 -20.32 19.70 11.10
C ASP A 15 -20.18 18.19 10.87
N GLY A 16 -19.46 17.58 11.71
CA GLY A 16 -19.43 16.29 12.41
C GLY A 16 -20.01 15.01 11.77
N GLU A 17 -20.24 14.90 10.46
CA GLU A 17 -20.68 13.66 9.81
C GLU A 17 -19.52 12.95 9.09
N GLN A 18 -19.36 11.66 9.39
CA GLN A 18 -18.45 10.80 8.64
C GLN A 18 -18.85 10.84 7.15
N PRO A 19 -17.92 11.08 6.21
CA PRO A 19 -18.27 11.13 4.80
C PRO A 19 -18.77 9.75 4.36
N SER A 20 -20.00 9.73 3.83
CA SER A 20 -20.60 8.53 3.22
C SER A 20 -19.74 7.98 2.10
N ALA A 21 -19.88 6.68 1.78
CA ALA A 21 -19.13 6.01 0.71
C ALA A 21 -19.19 6.77 -0.64
N LEU A 22 -20.29 7.46 -0.92
CA LEU A 22 -20.52 8.31 -2.10
C LEU A 22 -19.55 9.50 -2.19
N ALA A 23 -19.25 10.18 -1.07
CA ALA A 23 -18.31 11.32 -1.06
C ALA A 23 -16.84 10.91 -1.29
N ARG A 24 -16.53 9.60 -1.13
CA ARG A 24 -15.19 9.04 -1.41
C ARG A 24 -14.96 8.74 -2.89
N THR A 25 -16.00 8.49 -3.64
CA THR A 25 -15.95 8.20 -5.08
C THR A 25 -15.82 9.49 -5.89
N ASP A 26 -16.45 10.58 -5.46
CA ASP A 26 -16.58 11.83 -6.24
C ASP A 26 -15.24 12.53 -6.56
N SER A 27 -14.23 12.42 -5.70
CA SER A 27 -12.95 13.10 -5.94
C SER A 27 -12.03 12.38 -6.93
N ILE A 28 -12.09 11.06 -7.00
CA ILE A 28 -11.30 10.24 -7.94
C ILE A 28 -11.98 10.24 -9.30
N THR A 29 -13.29 10.01 -9.34
CA THR A 29 -14.10 10.03 -10.57
C THR A 29 -14.09 11.39 -11.25
N ALA A 30 -14.13 12.49 -10.49
CA ALA A 30 -14.05 13.84 -11.03
C ALA A 30 -12.71 14.13 -11.72
N PHE A 31 -11.60 13.59 -11.19
CA PHE A 31 -10.27 13.72 -11.78
C PHE A 31 -10.13 12.93 -13.09
N GLU A 32 -10.65 11.70 -13.13
CA GLU A 32 -10.65 10.85 -14.32
C GLU A 32 -11.61 11.36 -15.41
N GLU A 33 -12.80 11.85 -15.05
CA GLU A 33 -13.75 12.46 -15.97
C GLU A 33 -13.21 13.74 -16.58
N LEU A 34 -12.47 14.57 -15.82
CA LEU A 34 -11.76 15.73 -16.35
C LEU A 34 -10.69 15.34 -17.35
N HIS A 35 -9.96 14.25 -17.11
CA HIS A 35 -8.95 13.74 -18.03
C HIS A 35 -9.56 13.25 -19.35
N LYS A 36 -10.65 12.51 -19.30
CA LYS A 36 -11.38 12.04 -20.48
C LYS A 36 -12.04 13.17 -21.29
N ARG A 37 -12.43 14.26 -20.61
CA ARG A 37 -13.24 15.34 -21.19
C ARG A 37 -12.42 16.40 -21.91
N PHE A 38 -11.16 16.64 -21.57
CA PHE A 38 -10.40 17.79 -22.06
C PHE A 38 -9.20 17.49 -22.96
N GLY A 39 -8.77 16.22 -23.08
CA GLY A 39 -7.66 15.83 -24.00
C GLY A 39 -6.34 16.60 -23.79
N LYS A 40 -6.20 17.32 -22.67
CA LYS A 40 -5.00 18.09 -22.34
C LYS A 40 -4.17 17.33 -21.31
N ILE A 41 -2.85 17.46 -21.43
CA ILE A 41 -1.93 16.98 -20.39
C ILE A 41 -2.29 17.69 -19.09
N GLN A 42 -2.59 16.92 -18.03
CA GLN A 42 -2.77 17.48 -16.71
C GLN A 42 -1.41 17.88 -16.15
N THR A 43 -1.31 19.13 -15.77
CA THR A 43 -0.07 19.69 -15.24
C THR A 43 -0.35 20.37 -13.91
N MET A 44 0.63 20.27 -13.03
CA MET A 44 0.65 20.94 -11.74
C MET A 44 2.01 21.60 -11.58
N THR A 45 2.05 22.84 -11.15
CA THR A 45 3.31 23.51 -10.84
C THR A 45 3.91 22.96 -9.55
N MET A 46 5.21 23.12 -9.35
CA MET A 46 5.86 22.71 -8.10
C MET A 46 5.24 23.37 -6.85
N PRO A 47 4.92 24.66 -6.82
CA PRO A 47 4.20 25.26 -5.70
C PRO A 47 2.85 24.60 -5.42
N GLU A 48 2.03 24.38 -6.44
CA GLU A 48 0.75 23.68 -6.31
C GLU A 48 0.91 22.27 -5.77
N LEU A 49 1.90 21.51 -6.30
CA LEU A 49 2.22 20.17 -5.79
C LEU A 49 2.56 20.19 -4.31
N MET A 50 3.40 21.12 -3.88
CA MET A 50 3.84 21.23 -2.48
C MET A 50 2.74 21.71 -1.51
N GLU A 51 1.74 22.42 -2.02
CA GLU A 51 0.58 22.86 -1.23
C GLU A 51 -0.55 21.83 -1.24
N THR A 52 -0.56 20.91 -2.21
CA THR A 52 -1.60 19.88 -2.33
C THR A 52 -1.42 18.81 -1.26
N ARG A 53 -2.51 18.44 -0.63
CA ARG A 53 -2.58 17.28 0.25
C ARG A 53 -3.06 16.09 -0.55
N PHE A 54 -2.21 15.09 -0.66
CA PHE A 54 -2.59 13.82 -1.25
C PHE A 54 -3.18 12.91 -0.17
N ARG A 55 -4.10 12.04 -0.58
CA ARG A 55 -4.63 11.03 0.32
C ARG A 55 -3.53 10.04 0.70
N VAL A 56 -3.34 9.84 1.99
CA VAL A 56 -2.42 8.83 2.50
C VAL A 56 -2.94 7.44 2.13
N ARG A 57 -2.08 6.65 1.53
CA ARG A 57 -2.32 5.22 1.27
C ARG A 57 -1.47 4.42 2.26
N PRO A 58 -2.01 4.02 3.42
CA PRO A 58 -1.22 3.31 4.41
C PRO A 58 -0.78 1.95 3.89
N ALA A 59 0.40 1.52 4.33
CA ALA A 59 0.90 0.18 4.05
C ALA A 59 -0.08 -0.89 4.55
N VAL A 60 -0.12 -2.03 3.87
CA VAL A 60 -0.87 -3.21 4.34
C VAL A 60 -0.07 -3.90 5.45
N ILE A 61 1.26 -4.00 5.27
CA ILE A 61 2.17 -4.52 6.28
C ILE A 61 3.29 -3.48 6.41
N ASP A 62 3.39 -2.85 7.56
CA ASP A 62 4.28 -1.70 7.75
C ASP A 62 5.76 -2.12 7.59
N GLY A 63 6.48 -1.41 6.73
CA GLY A 63 7.87 -1.71 6.41
C GLY A 63 8.10 -2.90 5.46
N LEU A 64 7.06 -3.74 5.17
CA LEU A 64 7.21 -4.92 4.29
C LEU A 64 6.36 -4.84 3.02
N LEU A 65 5.10 -4.44 3.11
CA LEU A 65 4.18 -4.34 1.96
C LEU A 65 3.48 -2.99 1.94
N PRO A 66 4.10 -1.96 1.35
CA PRO A 66 3.47 -0.65 1.13
C PRO A 66 2.24 -0.75 0.23
N ALA A 67 1.49 0.35 0.12
CA ALA A 67 0.40 0.45 -0.85
C ALA A 67 0.93 0.41 -2.28
N GLY A 68 0.25 -0.32 -3.18
CA GLY A 68 0.63 -0.45 -4.59
C GLY A 68 0.50 -1.86 -5.14
N THR A 69 1.16 -2.12 -6.26
CA THR A 69 1.15 -3.43 -6.93
C THR A 69 2.51 -4.10 -6.81
N TYR A 70 2.52 -5.30 -6.22
CA TYR A 70 3.72 -6.05 -5.89
C TYR A 70 3.72 -7.43 -6.50
N LEU A 71 4.91 -7.95 -6.78
CA LEU A 71 5.13 -9.34 -7.16
C LEU A 71 5.61 -10.14 -5.95
N LEU A 72 5.13 -11.38 -5.78
CA LEU A 72 5.78 -12.39 -4.96
C LEU A 72 6.31 -13.49 -5.86
N ALA A 73 7.60 -13.55 -6.05
CA ALA A 73 8.24 -14.52 -6.91
C ALA A 73 8.99 -15.63 -6.12
N GLY A 74 9.21 -16.77 -6.76
CA GLY A 74 9.99 -17.86 -6.18
C GLY A 74 9.80 -19.15 -6.95
N ALA A 75 10.70 -20.12 -6.74
CA ALA A 75 10.66 -21.41 -7.42
C ALA A 75 9.34 -22.17 -7.15
N PRO A 76 8.88 -23.02 -8.08
CA PRO A 76 7.72 -23.88 -7.83
C PRO A 76 7.92 -24.74 -6.57
N LYS A 77 6.86 -24.89 -5.77
CA LYS A 77 6.84 -25.72 -4.54
C LYS A 77 7.77 -25.24 -3.41
N ILE A 78 8.17 -23.97 -3.41
CA ILE A 78 9.03 -23.41 -2.36
C ILE A 78 8.24 -23.00 -1.09
N GLY A 79 6.91 -22.93 -1.17
CA GLY A 79 6.05 -22.52 -0.05
C GLY A 79 5.37 -21.16 -0.20
N LYS A 80 5.36 -20.56 -1.41
CA LYS A 80 4.69 -19.25 -1.68
C LYS A 80 3.22 -19.24 -1.25
N SER A 81 2.44 -20.27 -1.66
CA SER A 81 1.00 -20.32 -1.34
C SER A 81 0.72 -20.47 0.16
N PHE A 82 1.63 -21.06 0.94
CA PHE A 82 1.54 -21.03 2.41
C PHE A 82 1.82 -19.62 2.94
N LEU A 83 2.84 -18.96 2.42
CA LEU A 83 3.22 -17.60 2.83
C LEU A 83 2.09 -16.59 2.57
N VAL A 84 1.48 -16.64 1.36
CA VAL A 84 0.39 -15.71 1.02
C VAL A 84 -0.92 -16.04 1.74
N LEU A 85 -1.22 -17.30 2.02
CA LEU A 85 -2.39 -17.67 2.81
C LEU A 85 -2.25 -17.19 4.26
N GLN A 86 -1.07 -17.37 4.87
CA GLN A 86 -0.73 -16.83 6.18
C GLN A 86 -0.85 -15.30 6.21
N MET A 87 -0.26 -14.63 5.21
CA MET A 87 -0.35 -13.16 5.07
C MET A 87 -1.81 -12.71 4.97
N ALA A 88 -2.59 -13.34 4.10
CA ALA A 88 -4.00 -13.03 3.91
C ALA A 88 -4.80 -13.16 5.21
N TYR A 89 -4.59 -14.25 5.94
CA TYR A 89 -5.25 -14.49 7.21
C TYR A 89 -4.84 -13.43 8.26
N GLN A 90 -3.54 -13.22 8.48
CA GLN A 90 -3.06 -12.29 9.51
C GLN A 90 -3.48 -10.83 9.22
N VAL A 91 -3.45 -10.40 7.96
CA VAL A 91 -3.97 -9.08 7.56
C VAL A 91 -5.48 -8.98 7.83
N SER A 92 -6.24 -10.03 7.57
CA SER A 92 -7.70 -10.01 7.75
C SER A 92 -8.13 -9.86 9.22
N ILE A 93 -7.31 -10.31 10.15
CA ILE A 93 -7.56 -10.19 11.60
C ILE A 93 -6.74 -9.06 12.26
N GLY A 94 -5.81 -8.41 11.52
CA GLY A 94 -4.95 -7.35 12.04
C GLY A 94 -3.76 -7.82 12.87
N GLU A 95 -3.42 -9.10 12.78
CA GLU A 95 -2.26 -9.67 13.47
C GLU A 95 -0.96 -9.41 12.70
N PRO A 96 0.18 -9.26 13.40
CA PRO A 96 1.46 -9.05 12.73
C PRO A 96 1.84 -10.19 11.79
N PHE A 97 2.30 -9.85 10.57
CA PHE A 97 2.86 -10.80 9.63
C PHE A 97 4.39 -10.81 9.71
N LEU A 98 5.01 -11.94 10.03
CA LEU A 98 6.46 -12.08 10.24
C LEU A 98 7.03 -11.01 11.20
N GLY A 99 6.27 -10.61 12.23
CA GLY A 99 6.66 -9.59 13.20
C GLY A 99 6.46 -8.14 12.74
N PHE A 100 5.99 -7.90 11.53
CA PHE A 100 5.64 -6.57 11.01
C PHE A 100 4.16 -6.28 11.23
N SER A 101 3.81 -5.10 11.74
CA SER A 101 2.43 -4.70 12.00
C SER A 101 1.59 -4.72 10.72
N SER A 102 0.41 -5.32 10.78
CA SER A 102 -0.53 -5.40 9.67
C SER A 102 -1.71 -4.47 9.87
N ARG A 103 -2.14 -3.82 8.79
CA ARG A 103 -3.39 -3.07 8.75
C ARG A 103 -4.56 -4.03 8.58
N GLN A 104 -5.46 -4.10 9.56
CA GLN A 104 -6.67 -4.90 9.43
C GLN A 104 -7.58 -4.38 8.32
N GLY A 105 -8.14 -5.30 7.53
CA GLY A 105 -9.17 -5.02 6.52
C GLY A 105 -9.55 -6.28 5.76
N THR A 106 -10.51 -6.14 4.84
CA THR A 106 -10.92 -7.26 3.98
C THR A 106 -9.79 -7.62 3.01
N VAL A 107 -9.54 -8.92 2.89
CA VAL A 107 -8.55 -9.52 1.98
C VAL A 107 -9.25 -10.44 1.00
N LEU A 108 -9.09 -10.20 -0.30
CA LEU A 108 -9.48 -11.14 -1.35
C LEU A 108 -8.28 -11.99 -1.76
N TYR A 109 -8.37 -13.29 -1.60
CA TYR A 109 -7.34 -14.22 -2.08
C TYR A 109 -7.87 -15.10 -3.20
N LEU A 110 -7.41 -14.84 -4.42
CA LEU A 110 -7.67 -15.64 -5.62
C LEU A 110 -6.64 -16.78 -5.69
N ALA A 111 -6.97 -17.94 -5.11
CA ALA A 111 -6.11 -19.12 -5.02
C ALA A 111 -6.34 -20.03 -6.23
N LEU A 112 -5.97 -19.58 -7.43
CA LEU A 112 -6.37 -20.16 -8.72
C LEU A 112 -5.64 -21.48 -9.10
N GLU A 113 -4.66 -21.89 -8.31
CA GLU A 113 -3.98 -23.19 -8.45
C GLU A 113 -4.33 -24.15 -7.29
N ASP A 114 -5.29 -23.74 -6.46
CA ASP A 114 -5.67 -24.52 -5.28
C ASP A 114 -7.13 -25.04 -5.37
N THR A 115 -7.56 -25.79 -4.38
CA THR A 115 -8.94 -26.24 -4.20
C THR A 115 -9.47 -25.81 -2.84
N CYS A 116 -10.79 -25.62 -2.71
CA CYS A 116 -11.39 -25.27 -1.42
C CYS A 116 -11.04 -26.29 -0.32
N GLU A 117 -10.97 -27.59 -0.64
CA GLU A 117 -10.60 -28.64 0.31
C GLU A 117 -9.15 -28.45 0.83
N ARG A 118 -8.21 -28.11 -0.06
CA ARG A 118 -6.81 -27.87 0.34
C ARG A 118 -6.68 -26.59 1.17
N LEU A 119 -7.39 -25.54 0.81
CA LEU A 119 -7.42 -24.29 1.58
C LEU A 119 -8.00 -24.54 2.99
N GLN A 120 -9.13 -25.24 3.09
CA GLN A 120 -9.74 -25.62 4.36
C GLN A 120 -8.75 -26.40 5.24
N LYS A 121 -8.10 -27.44 4.68
CA LYS A 121 -7.11 -28.24 5.40
C LYS A 121 -5.92 -27.42 5.90
N ARG A 122 -5.43 -26.47 5.11
CA ARG A 122 -4.31 -25.59 5.50
C ARG A 122 -4.74 -24.60 6.59
N LEU A 123 -5.87 -23.93 6.42
CA LEU A 123 -6.39 -22.99 7.41
C LEU A 123 -6.68 -23.67 8.75
N SER A 124 -7.26 -24.88 8.75
CA SER A 124 -7.50 -25.62 10.01
C SER A 124 -6.21 -26.03 10.75
N GLN A 125 -5.05 -26.02 10.09
CA GLN A 125 -3.76 -26.24 10.73
C GLN A 125 -3.07 -24.92 11.12
N MET A 126 -3.36 -23.81 10.39
CA MET A 126 -2.77 -22.51 10.66
C MET A 126 -3.41 -21.81 11.86
N THR A 127 -4.71 -22.00 12.07
CA THR A 127 -5.47 -21.21 13.05
C THR A 127 -6.71 -21.95 13.55
N GLU A 128 -7.13 -21.59 14.78
CA GLU A 128 -8.42 -21.97 15.35
C GLU A 128 -9.46 -20.84 15.26
N GLN A 129 -9.05 -19.63 14.85
CA GLN A 129 -9.92 -18.47 14.76
C GLN A 129 -10.35 -18.20 13.33
N ASP A 130 -11.65 -18.02 13.12
CA ASP A 130 -12.22 -17.65 11.83
C ASP A 130 -12.10 -16.13 11.57
N SER A 131 -12.11 -15.75 10.27
CA SER A 131 -12.16 -14.36 9.85
C SER A 131 -13.18 -14.16 8.74
N GLU A 132 -14.20 -13.36 8.98
CA GLU A 132 -15.17 -12.93 7.94
C GLU A 132 -14.56 -11.99 6.90
N ARG A 133 -13.39 -11.40 7.19
CA ARG A 133 -12.65 -10.51 6.29
C ARG A 133 -11.68 -11.25 5.36
N LEU A 134 -11.49 -12.56 5.52
CA LEU A 134 -10.72 -13.37 4.58
C LEU A 134 -11.67 -14.02 3.56
N ILE A 135 -11.71 -13.46 2.35
CA ILE A 135 -12.55 -13.95 1.28
C ILE A 135 -11.69 -14.70 0.26
N LEU A 136 -12.09 -15.93 -0.04
CA LEU A 136 -11.32 -16.88 -0.85
C LEU A 136 -12.07 -17.21 -2.14
N SER A 137 -11.35 -17.26 -3.27
CA SER A 137 -11.86 -17.84 -4.51
C SER A 137 -10.84 -18.74 -5.17
N VAL A 138 -11.27 -19.86 -5.69
CA VAL A 138 -10.44 -20.80 -6.47
C VAL A 138 -10.67 -20.66 -7.98
N PHE A 139 -11.46 -19.69 -8.37
CA PHE A 139 -11.81 -19.37 -9.74
C PHE A 139 -11.77 -17.86 -9.98
N SER A 140 -11.37 -17.45 -11.17
CA SER A 140 -11.43 -16.08 -11.66
C SER A 140 -11.42 -16.07 -13.18
N GLU A 141 -11.98 -15.04 -13.78
CA GLU A 141 -11.80 -14.67 -15.17
C GLU A 141 -10.36 -14.20 -15.41
N THR A 142 -9.94 -14.20 -16.68
CA THR A 142 -8.71 -13.55 -17.10
C THR A 142 -8.89 -12.04 -17.21
N LEU A 143 -7.81 -11.28 -17.32
CA LEU A 143 -7.89 -9.82 -17.53
C LEU A 143 -8.68 -9.43 -18.78
N ASP A 144 -8.61 -10.24 -19.85
CA ASP A 144 -9.38 -9.99 -21.07
C ASP A 144 -10.85 -10.42 -20.96
N GLU A 145 -11.17 -11.27 -20.01
CA GLU A 145 -12.54 -11.75 -19.74
C GLU A 145 -13.25 -10.92 -18.66
N GLY A 146 -12.65 -9.81 -18.19
CA GLY A 146 -13.30 -8.86 -17.28
C GLY A 146 -12.89 -8.99 -15.81
N LEU A 147 -11.70 -9.50 -15.50
CA LEU A 147 -11.23 -9.59 -14.11
C LEU A 147 -11.23 -8.22 -13.41
N THR A 148 -10.79 -7.16 -14.07
CA THR A 148 -10.75 -5.80 -13.48
C THR A 148 -12.13 -5.29 -13.08
N GLU A 149 -13.13 -5.55 -13.89
CA GLU A 149 -14.52 -5.23 -13.61
C GLU A 149 -15.05 -6.03 -12.40
N ARG A 150 -14.72 -7.32 -12.32
CA ARG A 150 -15.08 -8.16 -11.16
C ARG A 150 -14.43 -7.70 -9.87
N LEU A 151 -13.16 -7.27 -9.93
CA LEU A 151 -12.47 -6.68 -8.79
C LEU A 151 -13.11 -5.36 -8.36
N SER A 152 -13.59 -4.55 -9.30
CA SER A 152 -14.33 -3.31 -9.02
C SER A 152 -15.68 -3.58 -8.35
N ASP A 153 -16.42 -4.57 -8.84
CA ASP A 153 -17.68 -5.01 -8.23
C ASP A 153 -17.43 -5.49 -6.79
N PHE A 154 -16.42 -6.36 -6.60
CA PHE A 154 -16.02 -6.85 -5.28
C PHE A 154 -15.65 -5.70 -4.32
N TRP A 155 -14.85 -4.74 -4.78
CA TRP A 155 -14.49 -3.58 -3.95
C TRP A 155 -15.70 -2.72 -3.58
N SER A 156 -16.69 -2.61 -4.47
CA SER A 156 -17.93 -1.86 -4.20
C SER A 156 -18.75 -2.50 -3.08
N GLU A 157 -18.71 -3.84 -2.97
CA GLU A 157 -19.36 -4.59 -1.90
C GLU A 157 -18.53 -4.61 -0.61
N HIS A 158 -17.20 -4.51 -0.72
CA HIS A 158 -16.22 -4.60 0.38
C HIS A 158 -15.27 -3.40 0.37
N ALA A 159 -15.80 -2.20 0.69
CA ALA A 159 -15.04 -0.94 0.61
C ALA A 159 -13.87 -0.84 1.63
N ASP A 160 -13.79 -1.74 2.61
CA ASP A 160 -12.70 -1.90 3.57
C ASP A 160 -11.59 -2.84 3.07
N THR A 161 -11.64 -3.26 1.79
CA THR A 161 -10.61 -4.11 1.18
C THR A 161 -9.25 -3.40 1.20
N VAL A 162 -8.25 -4.04 1.77
CA VAL A 162 -6.87 -3.54 1.88
C VAL A 162 -5.89 -4.29 1.00
N LEU A 163 -6.18 -5.57 0.70
CA LEU A 163 -5.27 -6.46 -0.02
C LEU A 163 -6.04 -7.39 -0.96
N ILE A 164 -5.56 -7.50 -2.19
CA ILE A 164 -5.98 -8.53 -3.15
C ILE A 164 -4.74 -9.36 -3.51
N ILE A 165 -4.83 -10.68 -3.33
CA ILE A 165 -3.77 -11.61 -3.68
C ILE A 165 -4.22 -12.45 -4.88
N ILE A 166 -3.38 -12.53 -5.92
CA ILE A 166 -3.63 -13.34 -7.12
C ILE A 166 -2.55 -14.43 -7.20
N ASP A 167 -2.93 -15.68 -6.95
CA ASP A 167 -2.04 -16.84 -6.99
C ASP A 167 -2.52 -17.85 -8.06
N THR A 168 -2.06 -17.79 -9.34
CA THR A 168 -0.87 -17.07 -9.80
C THR A 168 -1.18 -16.15 -10.99
N LEU A 169 -0.26 -15.25 -11.32
CA LEU A 169 -0.31 -14.40 -12.52
C LEU A 169 -0.65 -15.18 -13.80
N GLN A 170 -0.10 -16.38 -13.95
CA GLN A 170 -0.30 -17.22 -15.12
C GLN A 170 -1.77 -17.55 -15.39
N ARG A 171 -2.60 -17.57 -14.35
CA ARG A 171 -4.03 -17.92 -14.45
C ARG A 171 -4.89 -16.76 -14.93
N VAL A 172 -4.46 -15.53 -14.72
CA VAL A 172 -5.23 -14.31 -15.06
C VAL A 172 -4.69 -13.58 -16.30
N ARG A 173 -3.55 -14.03 -16.86
CA ARG A 173 -2.99 -13.46 -18.09
C ARG A 173 -3.96 -13.59 -19.27
N SER A 174 -3.90 -12.60 -20.16
CA SER A 174 -4.52 -12.64 -21.47
C SER A 174 -4.07 -13.86 -22.29
N ARG A 175 -5.00 -14.51 -22.98
CA ARG A 175 -4.74 -15.71 -23.81
C ARG A 175 -4.31 -15.34 -25.23
N THR A 176 -3.56 -14.28 -25.44
CA THR A 176 -3.08 -13.90 -26.77
C THR A 176 -1.89 -14.78 -27.22
N PRO A 177 -1.68 -14.96 -28.54
CA PRO A 177 -0.55 -15.77 -29.07
C PRO A 177 0.83 -15.28 -28.62
N ASP A 178 0.95 -14.01 -28.22
CA ASP A 178 2.19 -13.35 -27.77
C ASP A 178 2.43 -13.48 -26.25
N ASN A 179 1.77 -14.43 -25.59
CA ASN A 179 1.92 -14.73 -24.17
C ASN A 179 3.38 -15.02 -23.81
N GLY A 180 4.02 -14.09 -23.08
CA GLY A 180 5.41 -14.18 -22.64
C GLY A 180 6.33 -13.13 -23.27
N SER A 181 5.79 -12.23 -24.11
CA SER A 181 6.51 -11.05 -24.55
C SER A 181 6.61 -10.00 -23.42
N TYR A 182 7.65 -9.17 -23.47
CA TYR A 182 7.82 -8.04 -22.55
C TYR A 182 6.57 -7.16 -22.48
N ALA A 183 5.94 -6.89 -23.63
CA ALA A 183 4.77 -6.02 -23.72
C ALA A 183 3.55 -6.62 -23.03
N ALA A 184 3.30 -7.93 -23.21
CA ALA A 184 2.16 -8.61 -22.59
C ALA A 184 2.29 -8.70 -21.05
N ASP A 185 3.50 -8.95 -20.55
CA ASP A 185 3.80 -8.97 -19.13
C ASP A 185 3.63 -7.58 -18.49
N TYR A 186 4.15 -6.56 -19.17
CA TYR A 186 4.00 -5.17 -18.74
C TYR A 186 2.52 -4.74 -18.70
N ASP A 187 1.75 -5.01 -19.76
CA ASP A 187 0.32 -4.67 -19.87
C ASP A 187 -0.51 -5.34 -18.77
N THR A 188 -0.25 -6.63 -18.51
CA THR A 188 -0.93 -7.38 -17.45
C THR A 188 -0.79 -6.71 -16.08
N LEU A 189 0.43 -6.33 -15.70
CA LEU A 189 0.65 -5.65 -14.41
C LEU A 189 0.21 -4.19 -14.44
N ALA A 190 0.32 -3.51 -15.57
CA ALA A 190 -0.13 -2.12 -15.71
C ALA A 190 -1.63 -1.99 -15.45
N ARG A 191 -2.46 -2.92 -15.96
CA ARG A 191 -3.91 -2.95 -15.69
C ARG A 191 -4.23 -3.21 -14.21
N LEU A 192 -3.51 -4.13 -13.56
CA LEU A 192 -3.66 -4.38 -12.12
C LEU A 192 -3.18 -3.19 -11.28
N LYS A 193 -2.13 -2.50 -11.74
CA LYS A 193 -1.64 -1.27 -11.11
C LYS A 193 -2.64 -0.13 -11.25
N GLU A 194 -3.23 0.06 -12.41
CA GLU A 194 -4.29 1.06 -12.62
C GLU A 194 -5.47 0.82 -11.66
N PHE A 195 -5.87 -0.45 -11.48
CA PHE A 195 -6.87 -0.82 -10.49
C PHE A 195 -6.41 -0.47 -9.07
N SER A 196 -5.20 -0.88 -8.68
CA SER A 196 -4.62 -0.58 -7.36
C SER A 196 -4.58 0.92 -7.08
N ASP A 197 -4.16 1.72 -8.07
CA ASP A 197 -4.05 3.17 -7.96
C ASP A 197 -5.42 3.85 -7.87
N THR A 198 -6.41 3.37 -8.62
CA THR A 198 -7.77 3.90 -8.64
C THR A 198 -8.50 3.66 -7.31
N TYR A 199 -8.44 2.44 -6.81
CA TYR A 199 -9.21 2.04 -5.62
C TYR A 199 -8.42 2.16 -4.31
N GLY A 200 -7.10 2.38 -4.37
CA GLY A 200 -6.24 2.48 -3.19
C GLY A 200 -6.07 1.15 -2.45
N VAL A 201 -6.21 0.04 -3.17
CA VAL A 201 -6.06 -1.34 -2.66
C VAL A 201 -4.71 -1.90 -3.09
N THR A 202 -3.99 -2.55 -2.17
CA THR A 202 -2.74 -3.22 -2.54
C THR A 202 -3.04 -4.52 -3.29
N VAL A 203 -2.34 -4.74 -4.40
CA VAL A 203 -2.42 -5.97 -5.20
C VAL A 203 -1.10 -6.72 -5.12
N LEU A 204 -1.14 -7.95 -4.61
CA LEU A 204 0.02 -8.85 -4.56
C LEU A 204 -0.16 -9.99 -5.55
N VAL A 205 0.73 -10.10 -6.52
CA VAL A 205 0.65 -11.09 -7.59
C VAL A 205 1.73 -12.14 -7.44
N VAL A 206 1.34 -13.39 -7.27
CA VAL A 206 2.28 -14.51 -7.14
C VAL A 206 2.76 -14.96 -8.52
N HIS A 207 4.08 -15.14 -8.65
CA HIS A 207 4.72 -15.53 -9.89
C HIS A 207 5.84 -16.56 -9.67
N HIS A 208 6.29 -17.21 -10.75
CA HIS A 208 7.38 -18.18 -10.69
C HIS A 208 8.70 -17.57 -11.15
N THR A 209 9.81 -18.01 -10.52
CA THR A 209 11.16 -17.70 -11.00
C THR A 209 11.61 -18.69 -12.07
N ARG A 210 12.57 -18.28 -12.93
CA ARG A 210 13.26 -19.17 -13.85
C ARG A 210 14.16 -20.14 -13.07
N LYS A 211 14.52 -21.25 -13.71
CA LYS A 211 15.40 -22.26 -13.10
C LYS A 211 16.89 -21.89 -13.12
N GLU A 212 17.26 -20.90 -13.90
CA GLU A 212 18.66 -20.46 -14.02
C GLU A 212 19.00 -19.51 -12.87
N GLY A 213 20.14 -19.77 -12.22
CA GLY A 213 20.69 -18.89 -11.19
C GLY A 213 21.17 -17.58 -11.81
N ALA A 214 20.94 -16.48 -11.13
CA ALA A 214 21.48 -15.17 -11.47
C ALA A 214 22.26 -14.64 -10.25
N GLU A 215 23.24 -13.75 -10.50
CA GLU A 215 23.97 -13.07 -9.40
C GLU A 215 23.03 -12.25 -8.53
N ASP A 216 22.01 -11.64 -9.14
CA ASP A 216 20.92 -10.96 -8.46
C ASP A 216 19.65 -11.83 -8.56
N VAL A 217 19.09 -12.19 -7.39
CA VAL A 217 17.89 -13.04 -7.30
C VAL A 217 16.68 -12.42 -8.01
N PHE A 218 16.57 -11.09 -8.09
CA PHE A 218 15.48 -10.41 -8.79
C PHE A 218 15.52 -10.64 -10.29
N ASN A 219 16.69 -10.88 -10.87
CA ASN A 219 16.84 -11.25 -12.28
C ASN A 219 16.33 -12.68 -12.60
N THR A 220 16.02 -13.48 -11.57
CA THR A 220 15.43 -14.82 -11.75
C THR A 220 13.92 -14.77 -11.96
N ILE A 221 13.26 -13.64 -11.78
CA ILE A 221 11.81 -13.53 -12.00
C ILE A 221 11.50 -13.96 -13.43
N SER A 222 10.65 -14.98 -13.53
CA SER A 222 10.27 -15.58 -14.81
C SER A 222 9.45 -14.58 -15.63
N GLY A 223 9.81 -14.33 -16.87
CA GLY A 223 9.23 -13.28 -17.70
C GLY A 223 10.31 -12.32 -18.14
N THR A 224 9.93 -11.12 -18.42
CA THR A 224 10.81 -10.07 -18.90
C THR A 224 11.04 -9.04 -17.78
N ASN A 225 12.03 -8.17 -17.95
CA ASN A 225 12.18 -6.97 -17.13
C ASN A 225 10.89 -6.11 -17.08
N GLY A 226 9.88 -6.44 -17.92
CA GLY A 226 8.57 -5.79 -17.96
C GLY A 226 7.76 -5.95 -16.68
N LEU A 227 7.77 -7.12 -16.04
CA LEU A 227 7.05 -7.33 -14.78
C LEU A 227 7.61 -6.44 -13.67
N MET A 228 8.94 -6.43 -13.50
CA MET A 228 9.58 -5.57 -12.50
C MET A 228 9.43 -4.08 -12.81
N GLY A 229 9.43 -3.71 -14.10
CA GLY A 229 9.24 -2.30 -14.52
C GLY A 229 7.84 -1.75 -14.24
N ALA A 230 6.82 -2.59 -14.33
CA ALA A 230 5.42 -2.22 -14.09
C ALA A 230 5.03 -2.24 -12.59
N ALA A 231 5.61 -3.13 -11.80
CA ALA A 231 5.35 -3.23 -10.37
C ALA A 231 5.94 -2.08 -9.55
N ASP A 232 5.37 -1.79 -8.39
CA ASP A 232 5.93 -0.87 -7.40
C ASP A 232 7.06 -1.51 -6.59
N GLY A 233 7.08 -2.84 -6.54
CA GLY A 233 8.14 -3.63 -5.94
C GLY A 233 7.93 -5.12 -6.07
N ALA A 234 8.84 -5.89 -5.49
CA ALA A 234 8.77 -7.34 -5.48
C ALA A 234 9.31 -7.93 -4.18
N LEU A 235 8.74 -9.08 -3.84
CA LEU A 235 9.22 -9.98 -2.82
C LEU A 235 9.70 -11.26 -3.51
N ILE A 236 10.84 -11.79 -3.11
CA ILE A 236 11.36 -13.06 -3.65
C ILE A 236 11.58 -14.03 -2.50
N LEU A 237 10.93 -15.19 -2.60
CA LEU A 237 11.13 -16.31 -1.69
C LEU A 237 12.08 -17.31 -2.33
N TYR A 238 13.22 -17.58 -1.69
CA TYR A 238 14.19 -18.56 -2.16
C TYR A 238 14.81 -19.36 -1.01
N LYS A 239 15.39 -20.49 -1.33
CA LYS A 239 16.11 -21.37 -0.41
C LYS A 239 17.47 -21.72 -1.01
N ASP A 240 18.50 -21.79 -0.18
CA ASP A 240 19.82 -22.22 -0.60
C ASP A 240 19.79 -23.70 -1.03
N ARG A 241 19.05 -24.53 -0.29
CA ARG A 241 18.81 -25.93 -0.62
C ARG A 241 17.33 -26.27 -0.57
N ARG A 242 16.86 -27.09 -1.51
CA ARG A 242 15.43 -27.45 -1.63
C ARG A 242 14.83 -28.14 -0.40
N MET A 243 15.66 -28.84 0.37
CA MET A 243 15.25 -29.65 1.53
C MET A 243 15.28 -28.84 2.85
N ASP A 244 15.79 -27.60 2.84
CA ASP A 244 15.87 -26.80 4.05
C ASP A 244 14.47 -26.35 4.49
N SER A 245 14.25 -26.34 5.81
CA SER A 245 13.07 -25.67 6.41
C SER A 245 13.18 -24.15 6.26
N ASP A 246 14.39 -23.64 6.23
CA ASP A 246 14.73 -22.24 6.20
C ASP A 246 14.70 -21.67 4.78
N ALA A 247 14.28 -20.42 4.68
CA ALA A 247 14.22 -19.69 3.43
C ALA A 247 14.57 -18.22 3.67
N VAL A 248 14.85 -17.52 2.59
CA VAL A 248 15.03 -16.09 2.59
C VAL A 248 13.87 -15.45 1.82
N LEU A 249 13.23 -14.46 2.44
CA LEU A 249 12.29 -13.57 1.79
C LEU A 249 12.96 -12.20 1.63
N GLU A 250 13.25 -11.84 0.39
CA GLU A 250 13.89 -10.57 0.07
C GLU A 250 12.86 -9.63 -0.57
N ALA A 251 12.80 -8.37 -0.10
CA ALA A 251 11.85 -7.38 -0.57
C ALA A 251 12.56 -6.14 -1.09
N VAL A 252 12.09 -5.62 -2.23
CA VAL A 252 12.56 -4.38 -2.85
C VAL A 252 11.38 -3.62 -3.44
N GLY A 253 11.41 -2.29 -3.35
CA GLY A 253 10.37 -1.42 -3.91
C GLY A 253 10.91 -0.02 -4.21
N ARG A 254 10.10 0.78 -4.94
CA ARG A 254 10.47 2.16 -5.32
C ARG A 254 10.66 3.06 -4.11
N ASP A 255 9.79 2.90 -3.10
CA ASP A 255 9.74 3.73 -1.90
C ASP A 255 9.98 2.90 -0.63
N GLN A 256 10.69 1.78 -0.76
CA GLN A 256 10.96 0.84 0.31
C GLN A 256 12.44 0.52 0.37
N GLN A 257 12.99 0.45 1.60
CA GLN A 257 14.32 -0.09 1.82
C GLN A 257 14.35 -1.57 1.48
N GLN A 258 15.46 -2.01 0.87
CA GLN A 258 15.68 -3.43 0.65
C GLN A 258 15.74 -4.15 2.00
N LEU A 259 14.92 -5.19 2.14
CA LEU A 259 14.84 -6.05 3.31
C LEU A 259 15.21 -7.47 2.92
N ARG A 260 15.94 -8.13 3.80
CA ARG A 260 16.20 -9.56 3.70
C ARG A 260 15.78 -10.21 5.02
N LEU A 261 14.81 -11.10 4.95
CA LEU A 261 14.21 -11.80 6.09
C LEU A 261 14.61 -13.27 6.02
N HIS A 262 15.28 -13.77 7.06
CA HIS A 262 15.48 -15.20 7.25
C HIS A 262 14.23 -15.75 7.95
N ILE A 263 13.58 -16.72 7.31
CA ILE A 263 12.34 -17.32 7.80
C ILE A 263 12.45 -18.84 7.82
N SER A 264 11.81 -19.47 8.78
CA SER A 264 11.75 -20.95 8.93
C SER A 264 10.31 -21.42 8.82
N PHE A 265 10.12 -22.58 8.16
CA PHE A 265 8.77 -23.14 7.96
C PHE A 265 8.41 -24.10 9.08
N ASP A 266 7.37 -23.76 9.84
CA ASP A 266 6.74 -24.65 10.82
C ASP A 266 5.80 -25.62 10.10
N THR A 267 6.18 -26.89 10.07
CA THR A 267 5.40 -27.95 9.42
C THR A 267 4.15 -28.34 10.26
N THR A 268 4.09 -28.00 11.52
CA THR A 268 2.96 -28.31 12.40
C THR A 268 1.79 -27.36 12.14
N HIS A 269 2.09 -26.07 12.08
CA HIS A 269 1.09 -25.02 11.86
C HIS A 269 1.05 -24.53 10.40
N LEU A 270 1.88 -25.08 9.51
CA LEU A 270 2.00 -24.70 8.09
C LEU A 270 2.25 -23.20 7.89
N CYS A 271 2.99 -22.59 8.80
CA CYS A 271 3.29 -21.15 8.82
C CYS A 271 4.79 -20.90 8.70
N TRP A 272 5.14 -19.73 8.17
CA TRP A 272 6.49 -19.19 8.20
C TRP A 272 6.70 -18.36 9.46
N ALA A 273 7.80 -18.56 10.15
CA ALA A 273 8.23 -17.79 11.30
C ALA A 273 9.46 -16.96 10.95
N LEU A 274 9.51 -15.71 11.41
CA LEU A 274 10.69 -14.86 11.27
C LEU A 274 11.79 -15.36 12.21
N VAL A 275 12.99 -15.52 11.67
CA VAL A 275 14.20 -15.88 12.42
C VAL A 275 15.07 -14.65 12.63
N GLU A 276 15.34 -13.91 11.54
CA GLU A 276 16.24 -12.75 11.56
C GLU A 276 15.87 -11.75 10.47
N VAL A 277 16.15 -10.48 10.70
CA VAL A 277 15.97 -9.38 9.73
C VAL A 277 17.33 -8.77 9.41
N GLU A 278 17.77 -8.91 8.17
CA GLU A 278 18.88 -8.13 7.65
C GLU A 278 18.33 -6.86 6.98
N THR A 279 18.55 -5.71 7.58
CA THR A 279 18.22 -4.42 6.98
C THR A 279 19.43 -3.86 6.25
N GLY A 280 19.25 -3.40 5.02
CA GLY A 280 20.25 -2.57 4.34
C GLY A 280 20.61 -1.35 5.19
N ARG A 281 21.85 -0.87 5.12
CA ARG A 281 22.50 0.08 6.04
C ARG A 281 21.88 1.47 6.22
N LEU A 282 20.75 1.78 5.59
CA LEU A 282 20.15 3.12 5.67
C LEU A 282 18.83 3.05 6.45
N LYS A 283 18.92 3.09 7.80
CA LYS A 283 17.82 3.67 8.57
C LYS A 283 17.73 5.12 8.12
N GLU A 284 16.62 5.52 7.49
CA GLU A 284 16.36 6.96 7.30
C GLU A 284 16.51 7.64 8.66
N PRO A 285 17.32 8.70 8.76
CA PRO A 285 17.41 9.44 10.01
C PRO A 285 16.00 9.93 10.35
N PRO A 286 15.59 9.84 11.62
CA PRO A 286 14.28 10.30 12.04
C PRO A 286 14.05 11.74 11.58
N ASN A 287 12.92 12.02 10.98
CA ASN A 287 12.61 13.38 10.51
C ASN A 287 12.40 14.28 11.73
N PRO A 288 13.26 15.30 11.93
CA PRO A 288 13.20 16.12 13.14
C PRO A 288 11.88 16.85 13.33
N LEU A 289 11.18 17.20 12.23
CA LEU A 289 9.88 17.84 12.31
C LEU A 289 8.83 16.87 12.87
N VAL A 290 8.83 15.62 12.41
CA VAL A 290 7.88 14.59 12.87
C VAL A 290 8.06 14.33 14.36
N GLU A 291 9.32 14.28 14.84
CA GLU A 291 9.63 14.11 16.26
C GLU A 291 9.22 15.33 17.10
N LEU A 292 9.46 16.55 16.61
CA LEU A 292 9.04 17.77 17.33
C LEU A 292 7.52 17.88 17.40
N VAL A 293 6.83 17.54 16.32
CA VAL A 293 5.36 17.52 16.29
C VAL A 293 4.81 16.47 17.25
N SER A 294 5.42 15.30 17.38
CA SER A 294 4.98 14.25 18.33
C SER A 294 5.20 14.65 19.80
N ARG A 295 6.16 15.55 20.08
CA ARG A 295 6.32 16.13 21.42
C ARG A 295 5.30 17.24 21.70
N LEU A 296 4.90 17.98 20.65
CA LEU A 296 3.90 19.06 20.76
C LEU A 296 2.49 18.49 20.95
N VAL A 297 2.17 17.40 20.22
CA VAL A 297 0.86 16.75 20.21
C VAL A 297 1.00 15.30 20.63
N ASN A 298 0.45 14.93 21.78
CA ASN A 298 0.58 13.65 22.44
C ASN A 298 -0.61 13.41 23.39
N GLU A 299 -0.55 12.40 24.23
CA GLU A 299 -1.58 12.06 25.22
C GLU A 299 -1.90 13.23 26.18
N GLU A 300 -0.89 13.99 26.63
CA GLU A 300 -1.07 15.13 27.53
C GLU A 300 -1.64 16.36 26.81
N ASN A 301 -1.28 16.54 25.54
CA ASN A 301 -1.75 17.63 24.67
C ASN A 301 -2.33 17.04 23.38
N PRO A 302 -3.59 16.57 23.37
CA PRO A 302 -4.12 15.76 22.26
C PRO A 302 -4.42 16.56 20.99
N SER A 303 -4.34 17.89 21.02
CA SER A 303 -4.56 18.68 19.82
C SER A 303 -3.82 20.01 19.83
N TRP A 304 -3.41 20.45 18.64
CA TRP A 304 -2.87 21.78 18.39
C TRP A 304 -3.52 22.36 17.13
N SER A 305 -3.86 23.66 17.15
CA SER A 305 -4.40 24.37 15.99
C SER A 305 -3.88 25.81 15.95
N GLY A 306 -3.52 26.27 14.77
CA GLY A 306 -2.99 27.63 14.58
C GLY A 306 -2.48 27.83 13.15
N THR A 307 -1.84 28.98 12.92
CA THR A 307 -1.20 29.33 11.65
C THR A 307 0.16 28.63 11.50
N ALA A 308 0.67 28.54 10.28
CA ALA A 308 2.02 28.02 10.03
C ALA A 308 3.12 28.85 10.72
N THR A 309 2.88 30.14 10.94
CA THR A 309 3.81 31.05 11.66
C THR A 309 3.85 30.71 13.14
N GLU A 310 2.70 30.49 13.76
CA GLU A 310 2.62 30.09 15.17
C GLU A 310 3.24 28.72 15.39
N LEU A 311 3.00 27.75 14.48
CA LEU A 311 3.66 26.45 14.57
C LEU A 311 5.19 26.56 14.43
N ALA A 312 5.67 27.39 13.49
CA ALA A 312 7.10 27.64 13.32
C ALA A 312 7.74 28.19 14.59
N GLN A 313 7.05 29.12 15.25
CA GLN A 313 7.51 29.68 16.51
C GLN A 313 7.54 28.62 17.62
N CYS A 314 6.45 27.89 17.84
CA CYS A 314 6.38 26.83 18.84
C CYS A 314 7.53 25.78 18.66
N LEU A 315 7.73 25.31 17.43
CA LEU A 315 8.77 24.30 17.15
C LEU A 315 10.18 24.87 17.31
N SER A 316 10.41 26.16 16.98
CA SER A 316 11.71 26.81 17.16
C SER A 316 12.01 27.06 18.64
N GLU A 317 10.99 27.30 19.47
CA GLU A 317 11.14 27.39 20.93
C GLU A 317 11.46 26.03 21.58
N MET A 318 10.95 24.92 21.01
CA MET A 318 11.24 23.56 21.46
C MET A 318 12.63 23.08 21.05
N ASP A 319 13.14 23.55 19.92
CA ASP A 319 14.50 23.21 19.43
C ASP A 319 15.21 24.50 18.98
N ASN A 320 15.90 25.14 19.91
CA ASN A 320 16.64 26.39 19.68
C ASN A 320 17.83 26.23 18.68
N SER A 321 18.17 24.99 18.29
CA SER A 321 19.24 24.74 17.32
C SER A 321 18.76 24.92 15.87
N ARG A 322 17.45 25.06 15.64
CA ARG A 322 16.84 25.10 14.30
C ARG A 322 15.86 26.26 14.17
N SER A 323 15.89 26.88 13.00
CA SER A 323 14.89 27.87 12.60
C SER A 323 13.99 27.31 11.52
N PHE A 324 12.69 27.34 11.75
CA PHE A 324 11.70 26.82 10.84
C PHE A 324 10.98 27.98 10.12
N THR A 325 10.88 27.90 8.79
CA THR A 325 10.03 28.85 8.04
C THR A 325 8.62 28.29 7.87
N PRO A 326 7.59 29.14 7.96
CA PRO A 326 6.19 28.71 7.84
C PRO A 326 5.90 27.88 6.57
N ASN A 327 6.43 28.33 5.43
CA ASN A 327 6.26 27.63 4.16
C ASN A 327 6.92 26.25 4.16
N TRP A 328 8.10 26.11 4.74
CA TRP A 328 8.79 24.83 4.84
C TRP A 328 8.00 23.85 5.71
N ILE A 329 7.46 24.31 6.86
CA ILE A 329 6.64 23.48 7.75
C ILE A 329 5.42 22.92 7.00
N VAL A 330 4.67 23.77 6.29
CA VAL A 330 3.49 23.30 5.55
C VAL A 330 3.86 22.23 4.52
N ARG A 331 4.93 22.45 3.76
CA ARG A 331 5.43 21.48 2.76
C ARG A 331 5.83 20.16 3.40
N MET A 332 6.57 20.24 4.51
CA MET A 332 7.02 19.04 5.22
C MET A 332 5.86 18.28 5.88
N LEU A 333 4.89 18.97 6.49
CA LEU A 333 3.72 18.33 7.06
C LEU A 333 2.86 17.66 5.97
N ASN A 334 2.69 18.30 4.81
CA ASN A 334 2.00 17.68 3.67
C ASN A 334 2.72 16.41 3.19
N ALA A 335 4.06 16.44 3.13
CA ALA A 335 4.87 15.29 2.70
C ALA A 335 4.97 14.19 3.76
N GLN A 336 4.91 14.55 5.06
CA GLN A 336 5.14 13.63 6.18
C GLN A 336 3.86 13.23 6.93
N GLN A 337 2.67 13.56 6.40
CA GLN A 337 1.39 13.25 7.06
C GLN A 337 1.21 11.76 7.35
N ASP A 338 1.74 10.89 6.47
CA ASP A 338 1.72 9.45 6.64
C ASP A 338 2.63 8.98 7.80
N ALA A 339 3.82 9.56 7.93
CA ALA A 339 4.74 9.26 9.03
C ALA A 339 4.18 9.73 10.40
N LEU A 340 3.51 10.90 10.43
CA LEU A 340 2.83 11.39 11.63
C LEU A 340 1.70 10.45 12.06
N LEU A 341 0.89 10.00 11.11
CA LEU A 341 -0.22 9.09 11.39
C LEU A 341 0.27 7.72 11.85
N ARG A 342 1.22 7.09 11.12
CA ARG A 342 1.68 5.73 11.41
C ARG A 342 2.51 5.60 12.68
N LYS A 343 3.41 6.57 12.94
CA LYS A 343 4.34 6.47 14.07
C LYS A 343 3.78 6.99 15.38
N TYR A 344 2.88 7.97 15.29
CA TYR A 344 2.48 8.75 16.46
C TYR A 344 0.95 8.94 16.58
N ASP A 345 0.13 8.33 15.71
CA ASP A 345 -1.32 8.51 15.64
C ASP A 345 -1.77 9.98 15.56
N ILE A 346 -0.97 10.81 14.87
CA ILE A 346 -1.24 12.23 14.72
C ILE A 346 -1.87 12.50 13.36
N HIS A 347 -3.11 12.94 13.38
CA HIS A 347 -3.82 13.43 12.21
C HIS A 347 -3.48 14.89 11.94
N TYR A 348 -3.03 15.16 10.71
CA TYR A 348 -2.75 16.52 10.24
C TYR A 348 -3.83 16.98 9.27
N VAL A 349 -4.41 18.17 9.49
CA VAL A 349 -5.36 18.81 8.60
C VAL A 349 -4.94 20.27 8.38
N SER A 350 -5.06 20.77 7.14
CA SER A 350 -4.95 22.20 6.86
C SER A 350 -6.20 22.67 6.11
N TYR A 351 -6.75 23.79 6.50
CA TYR A 351 -7.94 24.39 5.90
C TYR A 351 -7.78 25.91 5.82
N ARG A 352 -8.54 26.54 4.95
CA ARG A 352 -8.50 27.99 4.76
C ARG A 352 -9.66 28.65 5.50
N THR A 353 -9.34 29.57 6.40
CA THR A 353 -10.29 30.43 7.08
C THR A 353 -10.31 31.82 6.44
N LYS A 354 -11.20 32.69 6.91
CA LYS A 354 -11.21 34.11 6.50
C LYS A 354 -9.93 34.86 6.90
N GLU A 355 -9.23 34.36 7.92
CA GLU A 355 -8.00 34.94 8.47
C GLU A 355 -6.73 34.34 7.87
N GLY A 356 -6.85 33.29 7.04
CA GLY A 356 -5.72 32.62 6.38
C GLY A 356 -5.75 31.10 6.42
N LYS A 357 -4.59 30.48 6.17
CA LYS A 357 -4.42 29.02 6.22
C LYS A 357 -4.17 28.58 7.66
N THR A 358 -5.07 27.77 8.20
CA THR A 358 -4.99 27.18 9.54
C THR A 358 -4.53 25.73 9.43
N LEU A 359 -3.65 25.31 10.33
CA LEU A 359 -3.17 23.94 10.50
C LEU A 359 -3.81 23.36 11.76
N SER A 360 -4.16 22.09 11.70
CA SER A 360 -4.67 21.33 12.85
C SER A 360 -3.95 19.99 12.93
N LEU A 361 -3.48 19.69 14.11
CA LEU A 361 -2.83 18.44 14.49
C LEU A 361 -3.66 17.82 15.61
N ARG A 362 -4.00 16.53 15.51
CA ARG A 362 -4.79 15.81 16.51
C ARG A 362 -4.21 14.43 16.74
N TRP A 363 -3.97 14.09 17.98
CA TRP A 363 -3.63 12.76 18.41
C TRP A 363 -4.91 11.98 18.74
N ASP A 364 -5.05 10.78 18.17
CA ASP A 364 -6.28 9.97 18.34
C ASP A 364 -6.09 8.82 19.36
N GLY A 365 -4.91 8.69 19.95
CA GLY A 365 -4.57 7.59 20.87
C GLY A 365 -4.06 6.33 20.17
N VAL A 366 -3.28 5.55 20.91
CA VAL A 366 -2.79 4.25 20.41
C VAL A 366 -3.99 3.31 20.26
N ARG A 367 -4.15 2.78 19.03
CA ARG A 367 -5.12 1.71 18.75
C ARG A 367 -4.61 0.37 19.24
#